data_0518c91f1d8ac316a11241bd22c1ac74
#
_entry.id   0518c91f1d8ac316a11241bd22c1ac74
#
_cell.length_a   1.000
_cell.length_b   1.000
_cell.length_c   1.000
_cell.angle_alpha   90.00
_cell.angle_beta   90.00
_cell.angle_gamma   90.00
#
_symmetry.space_group_name_H-M   'P 1'
#
loop_
_entity.id
_entity.type
_entity.pdbx_description
1 polymer ?
#
loop_
_entity_poly.entity_id
_entity_poly.type
_entity_poly.pdbx_seq_one_letter_code
_entity_poly.pdbx_strand_id
1 'polypeptide(L)'
;MKKYLFVFMLLFTVLACMGAQDKTPQAAAELTFSYTRLSGSASNQFAVWVEDSQGKYIKTLYATKYTANGGWKRRETSIPLWVKKSGLASLTGAQVDAITGATPKTGTLVYTWDGTDSNGKAVPAGNYVLFLEGTLRWENQVLYRAPISLGKGTASAEVSVEYKGDAGADRNMIEDVKVRTLR
;
A
#
# COMPACT_ATOMS: atom_id res chain seq x y z
N MET A 1 -70.24 -0.69 44.77
CA MET A 1 -69.76 -0.23 43.45
C MET A 1 -68.24 0.02 43.55
N LYS A 2 -67.43 -0.88 43.01
CA LYS A 2 -65.96 -0.81 43.09
C LYS A 2 -65.44 -0.23 41.75
N LYS A 3 -64.78 0.97 41.80
CA LYS A 3 -64.14 1.60 40.65
C LYS A 3 -62.76 1.01 40.48
N TYR A 4 -62.48 0.34 39.37
CA TYR A 4 -61.15 -0.12 38.98
C TYR A 4 -60.45 0.97 38.20
N LEU A 5 -59.35 1.50 38.79
CA LEU A 5 -58.46 2.49 38.15
C LEU A 5 -57.42 1.71 37.32
N PHE A 6 -57.50 1.78 35.99
CA PHE A 6 -56.51 1.23 35.08
C PHE A 6 -55.35 2.24 34.93
N VAL A 7 -54.19 1.88 35.51
CA VAL A 7 -52.93 2.62 35.28
C VAL A 7 -52.27 2.03 34.03
N PHE A 8 -52.27 2.81 32.96
CA PHE A 8 -51.55 2.50 31.72
C PHE A 8 -50.09 2.90 31.92
N MET A 9 -49.20 1.89 32.14
CA MET A 9 -47.76 2.09 32.24
C MET A 9 -47.17 2.09 30.83
N LEU A 10 -46.90 3.28 30.31
CA LEU A 10 -46.28 3.49 29.00
C LEU A 10 -44.77 3.14 29.10
N LEU A 11 -44.38 1.97 28.61
CA LEU A 11 -42.99 1.50 28.55
C LEU A 11 -42.32 2.25 27.36
N PHE A 12 -41.55 3.28 27.62
CA PHE A 12 -40.72 3.97 26.64
C PHE A 12 -39.46 3.09 26.44
N THR A 13 -39.42 2.26 25.38
CA THR A 13 -38.19 1.61 24.92
C THR A 13 -37.36 2.62 24.15
N VAL A 14 -36.34 3.17 24.81
CA VAL A 14 -35.28 3.96 24.14
C VAL A 14 -34.43 2.98 23.32
N LEU A 15 -34.70 2.90 22.03
CA LEU A 15 -33.85 2.19 21.07
C LEU A 15 -32.58 3.03 20.89
N ALA A 16 -31.52 2.69 21.63
CA ALA A 16 -30.20 3.26 21.44
C ALA A 16 -29.69 2.82 20.04
N CYS A 17 -29.85 3.67 19.04
CA CYS A 17 -29.09 3.56 17.79
C CYS A 17 -27.60 3.72 18.13
N MET A 18 -26.91 2.61 18.37
CA MET A 18 -25.46 2.57 18.31
C MET A 18 -25.08 2.82 16.84
N GLY A 19 -24.84 4.09 16.51
CA GLY A 19 -24.24 4.48 15.26
C GLY A 19 -22.89 3.77 15.15
N ALA A 20 -22.77 2.83 14.21
CA ALA A 20 -21.48 2.34 13.79
C ALA A 20 -20.70 3.57 13.30
N GLN A 21 -19.77 4.05 14.10
CA GLN A 21 -18.77 5.01 13.61
C GLN A 21 -17.97 4.30 12.53
N ASP A 22 -18.19 4.70 11.28
CA ASP A 22 -17.29 4.40 10.17
C ASP A 22 -15.92 5.00 10.53
N LYS A 23 -15.10 4.22 11.24
CA LYS A 23 -13.71 4.59 11.48
C LYS A 23 -13.02 4.48 10.13
N THR A 24 -12.87 5.63 9.46
CA THR A 24 -11.93 5.75 8.33
C THR A 24 -10.63 5.07 8.75
N PRO A 25 -10.13 4.07 8.00
CA PRO A 25 -8.92 3.36 8.38
C PRO A 25 -7.80 4.36 8.61
N GLN A 26 -7.35 4.50 9.86
CA GLN A 26 -6.26 5.40 10.19
C GLN A 26 -4.97 4.82 9.60
N ALA A 27 -4.22 5.63 8.85
CA ALA A 27 -2.93 5.23 8.30
C ALA A 27 -2.01 4.67 9.40
N ALA A 28 -1.42 3.52 9.13
CA ALA A 28 -0.51 2.83 10.04
C ALA A 28 0.96 3.11 9.72
N ALA A 29 1.26 3.28 8.43
CA ALA A 29 2.57 3.68 7.94
C ALA A 29 2.44 4.51 6.67
N GLU A 30 3.48 5.28 6.37
CA GLU A 30 3.58 6.15 5.20
C GLU A 30 4.95 6.00 4.56
N LEU A 31 4.96 5.89 3.23
CA LEU A 31 6.15 5.94 2.39
C LEU A 31 6.04 7.15 1.49
N THR A 32 7.07 8.00 1.50
CA THR A 32 7.16 9.22 0.69
C THR A 32 8.45 9.20 -0.12
N PHE A 33 8.41 9.68 -1.35
CA PHE A 33 9.60 9.86 -2.19
C PHE A 33 9.43 10.94 -3.24
N SER A 34 10.56 11.45 -3.74
CA SER A 34 10.64 12.33 -4.89
C SER A 34 10.62 11.48 -6.16
N TYR A 35 9.66 11.73 -7.05
CA TYR A 35 9.52 11.03 -8.31
C TYR A 35 9.77 11.97 -9.49
N THR A 36 10.71 11.61 -10.35
CA THR A 36 10.94 12.29 -11.62
C THR A 36 10.51 11.38 -12.77
N ARG A 37 9.49 11.80 -13.52
CA ARG A 37 9.06 11.06 -14.70
C ARG A 37 10.09 11.18 -15.80
N LEU A 38 10.76 10.08 -16.12
CA LEU A 38 11.75 10.02 -17.19
C LEU A 38 11.07 10.09 -18.57
N SER A 39 11.74 10.70 -19.52
CA SER A 39 11.37 10.69 -20.94
C SER A 39 11.72 9.34 -21.60
N GLY A 40 11.09 9.04 -22.71
CA GLY A 40 11.33 7.83 -23.48
C GLY A 40 10.59 6.59 -22.97
N SER A 41 10.91 5.45 -23.58
CA SER A 41 10.27 4.16 -23.29
C SER A 41 11.01 3.35 -22.24
N ALA A 42 10.38 2.27 -21.79
CA ALA A 42 10.96 1.25 -20.89
C ALA A 42 11.39 1.75 -19.50
N SER A 43 10.78 2.84 -19.02
CA SER A 43 11.01 3.44 -17.70
C SER A 43 9.68 3.68 -16.96
N ASN A 44 9.75 4.36 -15.81
CA ASN A 44 8.59 4.84 -15.07
C ASN A 44 7.65 3.73 -14.55
N GLN A 45 8.15 2.53 -14.35
CA GLN A 45 7.38 1.48 -13.70
C GLN A 45 7.84 1.33 -12.26
N PHE A 46 6.91 1.36 -11.32
CA PHE A 46 7.19 1.09 -9.92
C PHE A 46 5.98 0.50 -9.19
N ALA A 47 6.26 -0.15 -8.07
CA ALA A 47 5.26 -0.64 -7.14
C ALA A 47 5.69 -0.41 -5.70
N VAL A 48 4.70 -0.19 -4.84
CA VAL A 48 4.83 -0.08 -3.39
C VAL A 48 3.99 -1.18 -2.76
N TRP A 49 4.60 -1.99 -1.87
CA TRP A 49 3.87 -3.07 -1.19
C TRP A 49 4.43 -3.33 0.21
N VAL A 50 3.72 -4.17 0.96
CA VAL A 50 4.07 -4.58 2.32
C VAL A 50 4.25 -6.09 2.37
N GLU A 51 5.29 -6.54 3.07
CA GLU A 51 5.49 -7.93 3.47
C GLU A 51 5.60 -8.01 5.01
N ASP A 52 5.33 -9.18 5.58
CA ASP A 52 5.66 -9.43 6.99
C ASP A 52 7.17 -9.73 7.15
N SER A 53 7.61 -9.90 8.40
CA SER A 53 9.02 -10.17 8.73
C SER A 53 9.54 -11.51 8.20
N GLN A 54 8.67 -12.40 7.72
CA GLN A 54 9.02 -13.69 7.10
C GLN A 54 9.03 -13.61 5.57
N GLY A 55 8.79 -12.43 5.00
CA GLY A 55 8.75 -12.20 3.55
C GLY A 55 7.47 -12.66 2.87
N LYS A 56 6.38 -12.87 3.65
CA LYS A 56 5.06 -13.15 3.10
C LYS A 56 4.42 -11.83 2.65
N TYR A 57 3.94 -11.81 1.43
CA TYR A 57 3.20 -10.68 0.87
C TYR A 57 1.91 -10.40 1.67
N ILE A 58 1.68 -9.13 1.99
CA ILE A 58 0.51 -8.64 2.72
C ILE A 58 -0.43 -7.85 1.81
N LYS A 59 0.08 -6.78 1.17
CA LYS A 59 -0.77 -5.88 0.37
C LYS A 59 0.06 -5.03 -0.59
N THR A 60 -0.41 -4.83 -1.81
CA THR A 60 0.06 -3.77 -2.69
C THR A 60 -0.65 -2.47 -2.33
N LEU A 61 0.11 -1.40 -2.15
CA LEU A 61 -0.40 -0.04 -1.95
C LEU A 61 -0.58 0.68 -3.28
N TYR A 62 0.31 0.40 -4.23
CA TYR A 62 0.26 0.96 -5.58
C TYR A 62 1.14 0.16 -6.54
N ALA A 63 0.72 0.06 -7.79
CA ALA A 63 1.56 -0.37 -8.89
C ALA A 63 1.19 0.37 -10.19
N THR A 64 2.18 0.60 -11.05
CA THR A 64 1.94 1.23 -12.35
C THR A 64 1.13 0.31 -13.27
N LYS A 65 0.08 0.87 -13.88
CA LYS A 65 -0.93 0.14 -14.65
C LYS A 65 -0.35 -0.66 -15.82
N TYR A 66 0.67 -0.15 -16.52
CA TYR A 66 1.29 -0.85 -17.66
C TYR A 66 1.77 -2.26 -17.26
N THR A 67 2.59 -2.33 -16.21
CA THR A 67 3.13 -3.63 -15.75
C THR A 67 2.00 -4.56 -15.30
N ALA A 68 1.10 -4.07 -14.47
CA ALA A 68 0.02 -4.87 -13.92
C ALA A 68 -0.96 -5.41 -14.97
N ASN A 69 -1.25 -4.65 -16.02
CA ASN A 69 -2.18 -5.04 -17.09
C ASN A 69 -1.49 -5.81 -18.24
N GLY A 70 -0.59 -6.72 -17.90
CA GLY A 70 0.06 -7.63 -18.84
C GLY A 70 1.38 -7.12 -19.43
N GLY A 71 1.82 -5.92 -19.09
CA GLY A 71 3.13 -5.39 -19.49
C GLY A 71 4.29 -6.27 -19.00
N TRP A 72 4.15 -6.90 -17.85
CA TRP A 72 5.13 -7.85 -17.30
C TRP A 72 5.41 -9.07 -18.20
N LYS A 73 4.43 -9.51 -18.99
CA LYS A 73 4.62 -10.60 -19.97
C LYS A 73 5.45 -10.15 -21.18
N ARG A 74 5.38 -8.85 -21.53
CA ARG A 74 6.12 -8.28 -22.66
C ARG A 74 7.51 -7.79 -22.26
N ARG A 75 7.67 -7.41 -21.00
CA ARG A 75 8.91 -6.92 -20.41
C ARG A 75 9.07 -7.49 -19.00
N GLU A 76 9.73 -8.63 -18.95
CA GLU A 76 9.96 -9.40 -17.71
C GLU A 76 10.80 -8.63 -16.69
N THR A 77 11.56 -7.62 -17.14
CA THR A 77 12.35 -6.71 -16.28
C THR A 77 11.52 -5.62 -15.61
N SER A 78 10.21 -5.54 -15.91
CA SER A 78 9.34 -4.50 -15.35
C SER A 78 8.88 -4.88 -13.95
N ILE A 79 9.53 -4.30 -12.93
CA ILE A 79 9.27 -4.55 -11.48
C ILE A 79 9.04 -6.03 -11.15
N PRO A 80 10.03 -6.89 -11.48
CA PRO A 80 9.85 -8.34 -11.46
C PRO A 80 9.66 -8.92 -10.07
N LEU A 81 10.25 -8.31 -9.04
CA LEU A 81 10.09 -8.78 -7.67
C LEU A 81 8.65 -8.61 -7.20
N TRP A 82 8.05 -7.43 -7.43
CA TRP A 82 6.64 -7.18 -7.11
C TRP A 82 5.73 -8.12 -7.90
N VAL A 83 5.96 -8.32 -9.20
CA VAL A 83 5.17 -9.25 -10.05
C VAL A 83 5.15 -10.64 -9.43
N LYS A 84 6.30 -11.14 -8.99
CA LYS A 84 6.43 -12.45 -8.33
C LYS A 84 5.72 -12.48 -6.97
N LYS A 85 5.96 -11.46 -6.13
CA LYS A 85 5.48 -11.42 -4.74
C LYS A 85 3.97 -11.23 -4.64
N SER A 86 3.40 -10.38 -5.48
CA SER A 86 1.95 -10.12 -5.52
C SER A 86 1.13 -11.29 -6.09
N GLY A 87 1.77 -12.27 -6.74
CA GLY A 87 1.07 -13.33 -7.46
C GLY A 87 0.24 -12.80 -8.63
N LEU A 88 0.70 -11.72 -9.27
CA LEU A 88 -0.04 -10.96 -10.30
C LEU A 88 -0.68 -11.84 -11.38
N ALA A 89 -0.02 -12.94 -11.75
CA ALA A 89 -0.51 -13.86 -12.78
C ALA A 89 -1.84 -14.54 -12.41
N SER A 90 -2.17 -14.61 -11.12
CA SER A 90 -3.40 -15.24 -10.59
C SER A 90 -4.48 -14.24 -10.20
N LEU A 91 -4.23 -12.93 -10.28
CA LEU A 91 -5.20 -11.91 -9.93
C LEU A 91 -6.24 -11.73 -11.05
N THR A 92 -7.48 -11.51 -10.65
CA THR A 92 -8.56 -11.10 -11.56
C THR A 92 -8.38 -9.66 -12.03
N GLY A 93 -9.00 -9.27 -13.15
CA GLY A 93 -8.97 -7.88 -13.63
C GLY A 93 -9.40 -6.86 -12.57
N ALA A 94 -10.47 -7.15 -11.83
CA ALA A 94 -10.94 -6.27 -10.75
C ALA A 94 -9.91 -6.12 -9.61
N GLN A 95 -9.22 -7.19 -9.23
CA GLN A 95 -8.14 -7.13 -8.24
C GLN A 95 -6.94 -6.32 -8.75
N VAL A 96 -6.59 -6.47 -10.02
CA VAL A 96 -5.53 -5.68 -10.65
C VAL A 96 -5.91 -4.20 -10.68
N ASP A 97 -7.13 -3.86 -11.10
CA ASP A 97 -7.60 -2.47 -11.15
C ASP A 97 -7.61 -1.80 -9.75
N ALA A 98 -7.92 -2.57 -8.70
CA ALA A 98 -7.95 -2.05 -7.33
C ALA A 98 -6.58 -1.63 -6.77
N ILE A 99 -5.49 -2.19 -7.30
CA ILE A 99 -4.11 -1.95 -6.80
C ILE A 99 -3.26 -1.12 -7.77
N THR A 100 -3.84 -0.65 -8.89
CA THR A 100 -3.07 0.02 -9.94
C THR A 100 -3.53 1.43 -10.22
N GLY A 101 -2.60 2.25 -10.70
CA GLY A 101 -2.87 3.60 -11.15
C GLY A 101 -2.07 3.99 -12.39
N ALA A 102 -2.50 5.10 -13.01
CA ALA A 102 -1.73 5.70 -14.11
C ALA A 102 -0.36 6.16 -13.60
N THR A 103 0.66 6.08 -14.46
CA THR A 103 1.99 6.62 -14.14
C THR A 103 1.88 8.06 -13.68
N PRO A 104 2.33 8.40 -12.47
CA PRO A 104 2.21 9.74 -11.92
C PRO A 104 2.97 10.79 -12.71
N LYS A 105 2.66 12.06 -12.44
CA LYS A 105 3.50 13.20 -12.85
C LYS A 105 4.70 13.32 -11.92
N THR A 106 5.75 14.00 -12.37
CA THR A 106 6.89 14.40 -11.52
C THR A 106 6.41 15.16 -10.30
N GLY A 107 6.96 14.84 -9.13
CA GLY A 107 6.63 15.45 -7.85
C GLY A 107 6.81 14.51 -6.66
N THR A 108 6.49 14.98 -5.49
CA THR A 108 6.49 14.14 -4.28
C THR A 108 5.27 13.21 -4.29
N LEU A 109 5.52 11.93 -4.12
CA LEU A 109 4.49 10.89 -4.01
C LEU A 109 4.42 10.36 -2.58
N VAL A 110 3.20 10.09 -2.13
CA VAL A 110 2.92 9.57 -0.79
C VAL A 110 2.00 8.37 -0.91
N TYR A 111 2.40 7.26 -0.30
CA TYR A 111 1.61 6.05 -0.22
C TYR A 111 1.43 5.64 1.23
N THR A 112 0.19 5.42 1.63
CA THR A 112 -0.15 5.06 3.01
C THR A 112 -0.60 3.62 3.10
N TRP A 113 -0.19 2.93 4.18
CA TRP A 113 -0.71 1.64 4.57
C TRP A 113 -1.62 1.79 5.79
N ASP A 114 -2.81 1.22 5.70
CA ASP A 114 -3.83 1.28 6.74
C ASP A 114 -3.70 0.16 7.80
N GLY A 115 -2.66 -0.68 7.71
CA GLY A 115 -2.48 -1.83 8.60
C GLY A 115 -3.42 -3.00 8.31
N THR A 116 -3.92 -3.10 7.06
CA THR A 116 -4.75 -4.23 6.61
C THR A 116 -4.03 -5.07 5.55
N ASP A 117 -4.47 -6.31 5.39
CA ASP A 117 -4.07 -7.19 4.28
C ASP A 117 -4.86 -6.87 2.99
N SER A 118 -4.62 -7.67 1.93
CA SER A 118 -5.30 -7.55 0.62
C SER A 118 -6.83 -7.74 0.70
N ASN A 119 -7.34 -8.35 1.77
CA ASN A 119 -8.77 -8.56 1.98
C ASN A 119 -9.40 -7.49 2.89
N GLY A 120 -8.64 -6.47 3.28
CA GLY A 120 -9.08 -5.42 4.20
C GLY A 120 -9.11 -5.84 5.67
N LYS A 121 -8.58 -7.02 6.02
CA LYS A 121 -8.51 -7.50 7.40
C LYS A 121 -7.29 -6.89 8.09
N ALA A 122 -7.50 -6.33 9.30
CA ALA A 122 -6.40 -5.80 10.11
C ALA A 122 -5.35 -6.87 10.39
N VAL A 123 -4.07 -6.52 10.22
CA VAL A 123 -2.97 -7.40 10.57
C VAL A 123 -2.55 -7.19 12.03
N PRO A 124 -1.93 -8.18 12.68
CA PRO A 124 -1.43 -8.04 14.05
C PRO A 124 -0.38 -6.93 14.18
N ALA A 125 -0.23 -6.37 15.39
CA ALA A 125 0.95 -5.59 15.73
C ALA A 125 2.20 -6.46 15.55
N GLY A 126 3.31 -5.87 15.05
CA GLY A 126 4.53 -6.64 14.78
C GLY A 126 5.42 -5.96 13.74
N ASN A 127 6.40 -6.72 13.25
CA ASN A 127 7.38 -6.24 12.30
C ASN A 127 6.95 -6.54 10.86
N TYR A 128 7.04 -5.53 10.02
CA TYR A 128 6.73 -5.56 8.59
C TYR A 128 7.83 -4.87 7.81
N VAL A 129 7.83 -5.02 6.51
CA VAL A 129 8.75 -4.31 5.61
C VAL A 129 7.94 -3.64 4.50
N LEU A 130 8.09 -2.33 4.34
CA LEU A 130 7.63 -1.62 3.16
C LEU A 130 8.67 -1.71 2.06
N PHE A 131 8.22 -2.02 0.88
CA PHE A 131 9.04 -2.10 -0.32
C PHE A 131 8.62 -1.05 -1.34
N LEU A 132 9.60 -0.54 -2.07
CA LEU A 132 9.41 0.24 -3.29
C LEU A 132 10.38 -0.30 -4.34
N GLU A 133 9.86 -0.93 -5.38
CA GLU A 133 10.63 -1.38 -6.53
C GLU A 133 10.38 -0.46 -7.72
N GLY A 134 11.42 -0.04 -8.39
CA GLY A 134 11.35 0.75 -9.60
C GLY A 134 12.15 0.12 -10.74
N THR A 135 11.58 0.11 -11.97
CA THR A 135 12.34 -0.08 -13.20
C THR A 135 12.66 1.30 -13.75
N LEU A 136 13.91 1.69 -13.59
CA LEU A 136 14.42 3.01 -13.98
C LEU A 136 14.43 3.12 -15.49
N ARG A 137 15.12 2.18 -16.15
CA ARG A 137 15.10 2.05 -17.62
C ARG A 137 15.56 0.64 -18.02
N TRP A 138 14.81 -0.04 -18.89
CA TRP A 138 15.09 -1.39 -19.36
C TRP A 138 15.27 -2.37 -18.18
N GLU A 139 16.45 -2.97 -18.03
CA GLU A 139 16.85 -3.89 -16.95
C GLU A 139 17.35 -3.19 -15.68
N ASN A 140 17.58 -1.87 -15.75
CA ASN A 140 18.06 -1.11 -14.60
C ASN A 140 16.95 -0.90 -13.58
N GLN A 141 17.18 -1.38 -12.37
CA GLN A 141 16.18 -1.43 -11.31
C GLN A 141 16.72 -0.82 -10.02
N VAL A 142 15.80 -0.39 -9.18
CA VAL A 142 16.08 0.00 -7.80
C VAL A 142 15.09 -0.67 -6.88
N LEU A 143 15.56 -1.10 -5.72
CA LEU A 143 14.74 -1.68 -4.66
C LEU A 143 15.05 -1.00 -3.33
N TYR A 144 14.05 -0.36 -2.76
CA TYR A 144 14.09 0.17 -1.40
C TYR A 144 13.36 -0.77 -0.45
N ARG A 145 13.91 -0.93 0.76
CA ARG A 145 13.33 -1.72 1.84
C ARG A 145 13.37 -0.90 3.12
N ALA A 146 12.25 -0.84 3.82
CA ALA A 146 12.12 -0.13 5.07
C ALA A 146 11.44 -1.01 6.12
N PRO A 147 12.18 -1.59 7.08
CA PRO A 147 11.60 -2.31 8.21
C PRO A 147 10.81 -1.35 9.09
N ILE A 148 9.60 -1.73 9.49
CA ILE A 148 8.73 -0.98 10.39
C ILE A 148 8.18 -1.88 11.50
N SER A 149 7.81 -1.27 12.63
CA SER A 149 7.16 -1.95 13.75
C SER A 149 5.79 -1.35 13.99
N LEU A 150 4.75 -2.07 13.57
CA LEU A 150 3.35 -1.68 13.77
C LEU A 150 2.95 -1.87 15.23
N GLY A 151 2.30 -0.86 15.82
CA GLY A 151 1.83 -0.89 17.21
C GLY A 151 2.84 -0.40 18.24
N LYS A 152 3.98 0.14 17.79
CA LYS A 152 5.00 0.76 18.69
C LYS A 152 5.01 2.30 18.64
N GLY A 153 3.97 2.89 18.04
CA GLY A 153 3.87 4.35 17.89
C GLY A 153 4.58 4.88 16.66
N THR A 154 4.69 6.20 16.58
CA THR A 154 5.32 6.91 15.47
C THR A 154 6.83 6.79 15.51
N ALA A 155 7.42 6.32 14.42
CA ALA A 155 8.88 6.23 14.27
C ALA A 155 9.27 6.33 12.79
N SER A 156 10.44 6.91 12.50
CA SER A 156 11.05 6.83 11.18
C SER A 156 11.75 5.49 11.00
N ALA A 157 11.63 4.90 9.82
CA ALA A 157 12.34 3.68 9.47
C ALA A 157 13.66 3.99 8.78
N GLU A 158 14.67 3.15 9.00
CA GLU A 158 15.87 3.15 8.19
C GLU A 158 15.56 2.52 6.82
N VAL A 159 15.89 3.24 5.74
CA VAL A 159 15.62 2.79 4.37
C VAL A 159 16.92 2.30 3.75
N SER A 160 16.97 1.04 3.36
CA SER A 160 18.04 0.48 2.54
C SER A 160 17.70 0.57 1.06
N VAL A 161 18.72 0.73 0.20
CA VAL A 161 18.58 0.81 -1.26
C VAL A 161 19.53 -0.14 -1.94
N GLU A 162 19.05 -0.82 -2.97
CA GLU A 162 19.81 -1.73 -3.84
C GLU A 162 19.53 -1.37 -5.29
N TYR A 163 20.57 -1.15 -6.08
CA TYR A 163 20.48 -0.93 -7.52
C TYR A 163 20.93 -2.19 -8.26
N LYS A 164 20.23 -2.51 -9.35
CA LYS A 164 20.59 -3.56 -10.29
C LYS A 164 20.81 -2.96 -11.67
N GLY A 165 21.90 -3.35 -12.34
CA GLY A 165 22.31 -2.78 -13.61
C GLY A 165 23.03 -1.45 -13.46
N ASP A 166 23.26 -0.78 -14.57
CA ASP A 166 23.85 0.57 -14.61
C ASP A 166 22.72 1.63 -14.62
N ALA A 167 22.33 2.08 -13.45
CA ALA A 167 21.25 3.05 -13.32
C ALA A 167 21.65 4.46 -13.79
N GLY A 168 22.95 4.82 -13.76
CA GLY A 168 23.47 6.10 -14.23
C GLY A 168 22.61 7.31 -13.82
N ALA A 169 22.30 8.16 -14.81
CA ALA A 169 21.46 9.35 -14.63
C ALA A 169 19.99 9.04 -14.30
N ASP A 170 19.50 7.85 -14.61
CA ASP A 170 18.09 7.47 -14.38
C ASP A 170 17.77 7.21 -12.90
N ARG A 171 18.77 7.24 -12.02
CA ARG A 171 18.58 7.14 -10.56
C ARG A 171 17.64 8.20 -10.01
N ASN A 172 17.60 9.36 -10.63
CA ASN A 172 16.73 10.47 -10.24
C ASN A 172 15.23 10.17 -10.44
N MET A 173 14.88 9.04 -11.04
CA MET A 173 13.47 8.63 -11.13
C MET A 173 12.84 8.47 -9.76
N ILE A 174 13.60 7.94 -8.78
CA ILE A 174 13.14 7.71 -7.40
C ILE A 174 14.25 8.12 -6.43
N GLU A 175 14.01 9.19 -5.67
CA GLU A 175 14.96 9.75 -4.70
C GLU A 175 14.26 10.08 -3.38
N ASP A 176 15.02 10.39 -2.34
CA ASP A 176 14.54 10.88 -1.04
C ASP A 176 13.48 9.98 -0.38
N VAL A 177 13.64 8.66 -0.52
CA VAL A 177 12.67 7.71 0.05
C VAL A 177 12.71 7.76 1.55
N LYS A 178 11.55 8.04 2.16
CA LYS A 178 11.33 8.10 3.60
C LYS A 178 10.15 7.23 3.97
N VAL A 179 10.27 6.53 5.09
CA VAL A 179 9.18 5.72 5.63
C VAL A 179 9.04 6.01 7.12
N ARG A 180 7.80 6.11 7.58
CA ARG A 180 7.48 6.26 8.99
C ARG A 180 6.27 5.43 9.39
N THR A 181 6.27 4.89 10.59
CA THR A 181 5.06 4.40 11.26
C THR A 181 4.28 5.58 11.81
N LEU A 182 2.96 5.44 11.91
CA LEU A 182 2.05 6.48 12.40
C LEU A 182 1.31 6.03 13.66
N ARG A 183 1.37 4.74 13.99
CA ARG A 183 0.77 4.14 15.20
C ARG A 183 1.43 2.82 15.59
#